data_5af255617128d205b95ed8929e545491
#
_entry.id   5af255617128d205b95ed8929e545491
#
_cell.length_a   1.000
_cell.length_b   1.000
_cell.length_c   1.000
_cell.angle_alpha   90.00
_cell.angle_beta   90.00
_cell.angle_gamma   90.00
#
_symmetry.space_group_name_H-M   'P 1'
#
loop_
_entity.id
_entity.type
_entity.pdbx_description
1 polymer ?
#
loop_
_entity_poly.entity_id
_entity_poly.type
_entity_poly.pdbx_seq_one_letter_code
_entity_poly.pdbx_strand_id
1 'polypeptide(L)' 'SMIGDKEKEELLQKLEEIKDLQNSSKNKNEKWKIAKNILTFVVDKGADIAIMYIPQILKAILQ' A
#
# COMPACT_ATOMS: atom_id res chain seq x y z
N SER A 1 -14.99 7.68 -4.76
CA SER A 1 -14.35 8.85 -5.36
C SER A 1 -14.05 8.61 -6.82
N MET A 2 -14.12 9.65 -7.63
CA MET A 2 -13.71 9.57 -9.03
C MET A 2 -12.20 9.60 -9.12
N ILE A 3 -11.65 8.65 -9.86
CA ILE A 3 -10.20 8.48 -9.96
C ILE A 3 -9.77 8.71 -11.40
N GLY A 4 -8.85 9.64 -11.61
CA GLY A 4 -8.25 9.90 -12.92
C GLY A 4 -7.25 8.83 -13.31
N ASP A 5 -6.84 8.85 -14.57
CA ASP A 5 -5.91 7.84 -15.11
C ASP A 5 -4.56 7.87 -14.41
N LYS A 6 -4.04 9.05 -14.09
CA LYS A 6 -2.79 9.16 -13.37
C LYS A 6 -2.88 8.55 -11.98
N GLU A 7 -3.98 8.81 -11.29
CA GLU A 7 -4.19 8.23 -9.95
C GLU A 7 -4.31 6.71 -10.01
N LYS A 8 -4.96 6.18 -11.04
CA LYS A 8 -5.04 4.73 -11.25
C LYS A 8 -3.65 4.11 -11.39
N GLU A 9 -2.79 4.74 -12.17
CA GLU A 9 -1.41 4.28 -12.32
C GLU A 9 -0.65 4.30 -11.01
N GLU A 10 -0.80 5.37 -10.24
CA GLU A 10 -0.16 5.48 -8.92
C GLU A 10 -0.66 4.41 -7.96
N LEU A 11 -1.97 4.14 -7.96
CA LEU A 11 -2.56 3.11 -7.12
C LEU A 11 -2.09 1.71 -7.51
N LEU A 12 -2.00 1.44 -8.81
CA LEU A 12 -1.45 0.16 -9.29
C LEU A 12 0.01 0.01 -8.90
N GLN A 13 0.79 1.08 -8.96
CA GLN A 13 2.18 1.07 -8.52
C GLN A 13 2.27 0.74 -7.03
N LYS A 14 1.36 1.26 -6.21
CA LYS A 14 1.34 0.94 -4.77
C LYS A 14 1.03 -0.53 -4.52
N LEU A 15 0.17 -1.14 -5.33
CA LEU A 15 -0.07 -2.58 -5.23
C LEU A 15 1.20 -3.38 -5.53
N GLU A 16 1.97 -2.97 -6.54
CA GLU A 16 3.25 -3.60 -6.83
C GLU A 16 4.25 -3.43 -5.68
N GLU A 17 4.29 -2.25 -5.07
CA GLU A 17 5.15 -2.01 -3.91
C GLU A 17 4.77 -2.90 -2.74
N ILE A 18 3.48 -3.09 -2.50
CA ILE A 18 2.99 -3.99 -1.45
C ILE A 18 3.41 -5.43 -1.74
N LYS A 19 3.27 -5.87 -2.98
CA LYS A 19 3.68 -7.20 -3.40
C LYS A 19 5.17 -7.42 -3.20
N ASP A 20 5.99 -6.45 -3.60
CA ASP A 20 7.42 -6.51 -3.40
C ASP A 20 7.76 -6.58 -1.92
N LEU A 21 7.07 -5.81 -1.10
CA LEU A 21 7.25 -5.80 0.34
C LEU A 21 6.92 -7.16 0.95
N GLN A 22 5.83 -7.77 0.52
CA GLN A 22 5.40 -9.09 0.98
C GLN A 22 6.46 -10.15 0.69
N ASN A 23 7.12 -10.05 -0.46
CA ASN A 23 8.12 -11.02 -0.91
C ASN A 23 9.54 -10.67 -0.45
N SER A 24 9.72 -9.58 0.27
CA SER A 24 11.04 -9.14 0.71
C SER A 24 11.50 -9.91 1.94
N SER A 25 12.82 -9.92 2.16
CA SER A 25 13.43 -10.49 3.37
C SER A 25 13.60 -9.47 4.48
N LYS A 26 13.02 -8.29 4.34
CA LYS A 26 13.11 -7.23 5.35
C LYS A 26 12.43 -7.66 6.65
N ASN A 27 12.94 -7.16 7.79
CA ASN A 27 12.29 -7.40 9.07
C ASN A 27 11.02 -6.55 9.21
N LYS A 28 10.24 -6.81 10.26
CA LYS A 28 8.95 -6.14 10.44
C LYS A 28 9.08 -4.62 10.60
N ASN A 29 10.13 -4.16 11.27
CA ASN A 29 10.34 -2.72 11.44
C ASN A 29 10.60 -2.02 10.11
N GLU A 30 11.44 -2.63 9.27
CA GLU A 30 11.73 -2.10 7.94
C GLU A 30 10.49 -2.14 7.05
N LYS A 31 9.75 -3.25 7.11
CA LYS A 31 8.48 -3.37 6.37
C LYS A 31 7.49 -2.31 6.79
N TRP A 32 7.39 -2.04 8.09
CA TRP A 32 6.48 -1.03 8.62
C TRP A 32 6.81 0.36 8.10
N LYS A 33 8.09 0.71 8.02
CA LYS A 33 8.50 2.02 7.50
C LYS A 33 8.03 2.23 6.07
N ILE A 34 8.14 1.20 5.24
CA ILE A 34 7.70 1.26 3.84
C ILE A 34 6.17 1.26 3.79
N ALA A 35 5.52 0.36 4.53
CA ALA A 35 4.07 0.22 4.56
C ALA A 35 3.38 1.50 5.03
N LYS A 36 3.97 2.21 5.98
CA LYS A 36 3.42 3.46 6.49
C LYS A 36 3.31 4.52 5.39
N ASN A 37 4.30 4.59 4.52
CA ASN A 37 4.27 5.53 3.40
C ASN A 37 3.16 5.17 2.40
N ILE A 38 2.98 3.88 2.13
CA ILE A 38 1.91 3.40 1.26
C ILE A 38 0.55 3.71 1.90
N LEU A 39 0.41 3.45 3.19
CA LEU A 39 -0.83 3.72 3.91
C LEU A 39 -1.19 5.21 3.86
N THR A 40 -0.22 6.08 4.12
CA THR A 40 -0.43 7.53 4.04
C THR A 40 -0.92 7.94 2.65
N PHE A 41 -0.31 7.38 1.61
CA PHE A 41 -0.71 7.67 0.24
C PHE A 41 -2.17 7.28 -0.01
N VAL A 42 -2.58 6.05 0.35
CA VAL A 42 -3.93 5.57 0.06
C VAL A 42 -4.99 6.24 0.93
N VAL A 43 -4.66 6.60 2.17
CA VAL A 43 -5.57 7.35 3.04
C VAL A 43 -5.88 8.72 2.43
N ASP A 44 -4.89 9.37 1.84
CA ASP A 44 -5.07 10.64 1.14
C ASP A 44 -6.04 10.52 -0.03
N LYS A 45 -6.17 9.35 -0.62
CA LYS A 45 -7.08 9.14 -1.77
C LYS A 45 -8.53 8.91 -1.36
N GLY A 46 -8.78 8.70 -0.07
CA GLY A 46 -10.12 8.53 0.46
C GLY A 46 -10.28 7.20 1.20
N ALA A 47 -11.26 7.16 2.10
CA ALA A 47 -11.51 6.01 2.95
C ALA A 47 -11.87 4.75 2.16
N ASP A 48 -12.60 4.91 1.07
CA ASP A 48 -12.98 3.80 0.20
C ASP A 48 -11.76 3.10 -0.41
N ILE A 49 -10.76 3.89 -0.82
CA ILE A 49 -9.52 3.35 -1.35
C ILE A 49 -8.68 2.72 -0.23
N ALA A 50 -8.53 3.43 0.90
CA ALA A 50 -7.74 2.94 2.02
C ALA A 50 -8.23 1.59 2.52
N ILE A 51 -9.55 1.40 2.64
CA ILE A 51 -10.15 0.15 3.10
C ILE A 51 -9.76 -1.03 2.20
N MET A 52 -9.63 -0.80 0.91
CA MET A 52 -9.22 -1.85 -0.03
C MET A 52 -7.75 -2.23 0.13
N TYR A 53 -6.90 -1.29 0.53
CA TYR A 53 -5.45 -1.51 0.63
C TYR A 53 -5.01 -2.04 2.00
N ILE A 54 -5.72 -1.68 3.07
CA ILE A 54 -5.30 -2.02 4.43
C ILE A 54 -5.05 -3.51 4.65
N PRO A 55 -5.94 -4.43 4.22
CA PRO A 55 -5.66 -5.86 4.39
C PRO A 55 -4.39 -6.31 3.67
N GLN A 56 -4.12 -5.77 2.50
CA GLN A 56 -2.92 -6.11 1.73
C GLN A 56 -1.65 -5.60 2.43
N ILE A 57 -1.72 -4.40 2.98
CA ILE A 57 -0.60 -3.81 3.74
C ILE A 57 -0.30 -4.65 4.98
N LEU A 58 -1.33 -5.01 5.74
CA LEU A 58 -1.17 -5.84 6.93
C LEU A 58 -0.55 -7.19 6.59
N LYS A 59 -1.02 -7.82 5.52
CA LYS A 59 -0.47 -9.08 5.07
C LYS A 59 1.02 -8.96 4.74
N ALA A 60 1.41 -7.88 4.09
CA ALA A 60 2.81 -7.64 3.72
C ALA A 60 3.72 -7.48 4.93
N ILE A 61 3.21 -6.88 6.01
CA ILE A 61 3.98 -6.69 7.25
C ILE A 61 4.09 -8.00 8.04
N LEU A 62 2.99 -8.75 8.12
CA LEU A 62 2.89 -9.90 9.01
C LEU A 62 3.46 -11.18 8.39
N GLN A 63 3.73 -11.17 7.13
CA GLN A 63 4.34 -12.34 6.43
C GLN A 63 5.82 -12.05 6.01
#